data_675fe9808d657c1b3ba8f76cc48628ec
#
_entry.id   675fe9808d657c1b3ba8f76cc48628ec
#
_cell.length_a   1.000
_cell.length_b   1.000
_cell.length_c   1.000
_cell.angle_alpha   90.00
_cell.angle_beta   90.00
_cell.angle_gamma   90.00
#
_symmetry.space_group_name_H-M   'P 1'
#
loop_
_entity.id
_entity.type
_entity.pdbx_description
1 polymer ?
#
loop_
_entity_poly.entity_id
_entity_poly.type
_entity_poly.pdbx_seq_one_letter_code
_entity_poly.pdbx_strand_id
1 'polypeptide(L)'
;MNAERVGPRVSQNIKVHKYPNVGWQGEYCAQILSEMSSVRDFVVDEKRCYDTGKSRDALTQAQLWMQSLFPDIVIQSELNPKSLSAQIYITHNYTSGAPVLSTNVGFGVSYVLPIIVTGLIAEKESIMIVENPEAHLHPSAQTSIAEYLAKVAQAGVYVIVETHSDHFINGIQLAVAGKKLSNDSVVINYVNQMGKTHRPEIKSIYLSDKAELSEWPDGFFNQTQKDFARLFNLRRNG
;
A
#
# COMPACT_ATOMS: atom_id res chain seq x y z
N MET A 1 7.09 -7.15 -1.78
CA MET A 1 5.66 -7.48 -2.07
C MET A 1 5.48 -7.47 -3.57
N ASN A 2 5.22 -8.64 -4.14
CA ASN A 2 5.05 -8.86 -5.58
C ASN A 2 3.71 -8.24 -6.08
N ALA A 3 3.63 -7.95 -7.37
CA ALA A 3 2.40 -7.56 -8.06
C ALA A 3 1.30 -8.63 -7.92
N GLU A 4 1.67 -9.90 -8.09
CA GLU A 4 0.79 -11.05 -7.85
C GLU A 4 0.74 -11.40 -6.36
N ARG A 5 0.04 -10.62 -5.57
CA ARG A 5 -0.23 -10.95 -4.18
C ARG A 5 -1.27 -12.07 -4.07
N VAL A 6 -1.16 -12.85 -3.00
CA VAL A 6 -2.19 -13.83 -2.67
C VAL A 6 -3.51 -13.08 -2.46
N GLY A 7 -4.45 -13.29 -3.37
CA GLY A 7 -5.79 -12.73 -3.25
C GLY A 7 -6.57 -13.35 -2.09
N PRO A 8 -7.88 -13.11 -2.02
CA PRO A 8 -8.73 -13.69 -0.98
C PRO A 8 -8.61 -15.22 -0.91
N ARG A 9 -8.35 -15.76 0.26
CA ARG A 9 -8.21 -17.21 0.50
C ARG A 9 -9.08 -17.64 1.69
N VAL A 10 -9.59 -18.86 1.63
CA VAL A 10 -10.31 -19.47 2.76
C VAL A 10 -9.36 -19.64 3.94
N SER A 11 -8.11 -20.05 3.67
CA SER A 11 -7.06 -20.19 4.68
C SER A 11 -5.68 -19.97 4.05
N GLN A 12 -4.72 -19.60 4.87
CA GLN A 12 -3.30 -19.47 4.54
C GLN A 12 -2.51 -20.48 5.37
N ASN A 13 -1.47 -21.05 4.81
CA ASN A 13 -0.56 -21.93 5.56
C ASN A 13 0.23 -21.11 6.59
N ILE A 14 0.61 -21.76 7.69
CA ILE A 14 1.51 -21.19 8.66
C ILE A 14 2.92 -21.77 8.48
N LYS A 15 3.92 -20.96 8.82
CA LYS A 15 5.33 -21.36 8.76
C LYS A 15 6.09 -20.78 9.95
N VAL A 16 7.03 -21.52 10.47
CA VAL A 16 7.94 -20.99 11.48
C VAL A 16 8.95 -20.06 10.79
N HIS A 17 8.95 -18.80 11.18
CA HIS A 17 9.87 -17.78 10.71
C HIS A 17 10.83 -17.35 11.82
N LYS A 18 12.11 -17.17 11.49
CA LYS A 18 13.09 -16.60 12.42
C LYS A 18 12.75 -15.14 12.73
N TYR A 19 12.28 -14.40 11.72
CA TYR A 19 11.82 -13.02 11.83
C TYR A 19 10.40 -12.90 11.28
N PRO A 20 9.55 -12.01 11.84
CA PRO A 20 8.21 -11.77 11.32
C PRO A 20 8.25 -11.41 9.84
N ASN A 21 7.49 -12.12 9.02
CA ASN A 21 7.46 -11.92 7.58
C ASN A 21 6.12 -12.37 7.01
N VAL A 22 5.46 -11.49 6.28
CA VAL A 22 4.18 -11.80 5.62
C VAL A 22 4.33 -12.65 4.35
N GLY A 23 5.56 -12.91 3.92
CA GLY A 23 5.87 -13.51 2.61
C GLY A 23 5.94 -12.47 1.49
N TRP A 24 6.47 -12.87 0.36
CA TRP A 24 6.64 -11.97 -0.81
C TRP A 24 5.35 -11.75 -1.59
N GLN A 25 4.37 -12.65 -1.45
CA GLN A 25 3.01 -12.52 -1.97
C GLN A 25 1.96 -12.23 -0.88
N GLY A 26 2.37 -12.09 0.38
CA GLY A 26 1.46 -11.91 1.52
C GLY A 26 0.86 -13.22 2.04
N GLU A 27 1.45 -14.37 1.68
CA GLU A 27 0.96 -15.71 1.97
C GLU A 27 0.94 -16.09 3.46
N TYR A 28 1.63 -15.31 4.32
CA TYR A 28 1.63 -15.49 5.77
C TYR A 28 0.97 -14.32 6.52
N CYS A 29 0.24 -13.47 5.82
CA CYS A 29 -0.37 -12.27 6.43
C CYS A 29 -1.34 -12.62 7.57
N ALA A 30 -2.16 -13.66 7.39
CA ALA A 30 -3.07 -14.13 8.44
C ALA A 30 -2.33 -14.59 9.70
N GLN A 31 -1.23 -15.30 9.53
CA GLN A 31 -0.38 -15.75 10.65
C GLN A 31 0.19 -14.55 11.42
N ILE A 32 0.80 -13.59 10.71
CA ILE A 32 1.44 -12.43 11.34
C ILE A 32 0.40 -11.58 12.08
N LEU A 33 -0.79 -11.35 11.51
CA LEU A 33 -1.89 -10.66 12.18
C LEU A 33 -2.31 -11.37 13.49
N SER A 34 -2.41 -12.69 13.47
CA SER A 34 -2.75 -13.46 14.67
C SER A 34 -1.63 -13.42 15.71
N GLU A 35 -0.36 -13.45 15.30
CA GLU A 35 0.79 -13.30 16.19
C GLU A 35 0.84 -11.91 16.82
N MET A 36 0.48 -10.85 16.08
CA MET A 36 0.37 -9.48 16.61
C MET A 36 -0.65 -9.39 17.75
N SER A 37 -1.71 -10.18 17.70
CA SER A 37 -2.78 -10.15 18.71
C SER A 37 -2.48 -10.99 19.95
N SER A 38 -1.63 -12.02 19.85
CA SER A 38 -1.57 -13.07 20.88
C SER A 38 -0.17 -13.42 21.39
N VAL A 39 0.88 -13.21 20.61
CA VAL A 39 2.21 -13.81 20.90
C VAL A 39 3.32 -12.77 21.01
N ARG A 40 3.23 -11.62 20.35
CA ARG A 40 4.31 -10.64 20.27
C ARG A 40 3.80 -9.22 20.48
N ASP A 41 4.45 -8.47 21.36
CA ASP A 41 4.24 -7.05 21.55
C ASP A 41 4.95 -6.28 20.40
N PHE A 42 4.33 -6.20 19.23
CA PHE A 42 4.80 -5.36 18.16
C PHE A 42 4.43 -3.90 18.43
N VAL A 43 5.38 -3.14 18.95
CA VAL A 43 5.22 -1.69 19.11
C VAL A 43 5.67 -0.97 17.85
N VAL A 44 4.75 -0.29 17.21
CA VAL A 44 4.99 0.47 15.97
C VAL A 44 5.74 1.78 16.28
N ASP A 45 6.69 2.14 15.42
CA ASP A 45 7.31 3.47 15.45
C ASP A 45 6.23 4.55 15.28
N GLU A 46 6.28 5.59 16.09
CA GLU A 46 5.28 6.67 16.12
C GLU A 46 5.05 7.29 14.75
N LYS A 47 6.10 7.43 13.93
CA LYS A 47 6.01 7.98 12.58
C LYS A 47 5.17 7.13 11.63
N ARG A 48 5.01 5.83 11.89
CA ARG A 48 4.20 4.90 11.09
C ARG A 48 2.75 4.79 11.58
N CYS A 49 2.46 5.35 12.76
CA CYS A 49 1.11 5.30 13.32
C CYS A 49 0.14 6.11 12.45
N TYR A 50 -1.04 5.57 12.23
CA TYR A 50 -2.16 6.32 11.67
C TYR A 50 -2.61 7.41 12.65
N ASP A 51 -2.85 7.00 13.90
CA ASP A 51 -3.25 7.87 15.01
C ASP A 51 -2.35 7.59 16.22
N THR A 52 -1.55 8.58 16.61
CA THR A 52 -0.65 8.50 17.77
C THR A 52 -1.37 8.62 19.11
N GLY A 53 -2.62 9.07 19.12
CA GLY A 53 -3.49 9.10 20.30
C GLY A 53 -4.09 7.73 20.67
N LYS A 54 -3.91 6.73 19.80
CA LYS A 54 -4.34 5.35 20.02
C LYS A 54 -3.16 4.46 20.39
N SER A 55 -3.44 3.21 20.76
CA SER A 55 -2.40 2.22 21.05
C SER A 55 -1.42 2.08 19.87
N ARG A 56 -0.14 1.99 20.18
CA ARG A 56 0.93 1.76 19.20
C ARG A 56 1.17 0.28 18.92
N ASP A 57 0.33 -0.63 19.43
CA ASP A 57 0.40 -2.03 19.02
C ASP A 57 0.09 -2.16 17.52
N ALA A 58 0.79 -3.10 16.87
CA ALA A 58 0.74 -3.20 15.42
C ALA A 58 -0.64 -3.61 14.90
N LEU A 59 -1.40 -4.40 15.65
CA LEU A 59 -2.76 -4.80 15.24
C LEU A 59 -3.71 -3.60 15.24
N THR A 60 -3.68 -2.78 16.31
CA THR A 60 -4.48 -1.55 16.38
C THR A 60 -4.13 -0.61 15.22
N GLN A 61 -2.83 -0.39 14.96
CA GLN A 61 -2.41 0.48 13.87
C GLN A 61 -2.73 -0.10 12.49
N ALA A 62 -2.64 -1.42 12.30
CA ALA A 62 -3.09 -2.08 11.07
C ALA A 62 -4.58 -1.87 10.84
N GLN A 63 -5.40 -2.02 11.90
CA GLN A 63 -6.83 -1.79 11.86
C GLN A 63 -7.16 -0.34 11.48
N LEU A 64 -6.51 0.65 12.09
CA LEU A 64 -6.72 2.06 11.80
C LEU A 64 -6.33 2.43 10.35
N TRP A 65 -5.19 1.93 9.88
CA TRP A 65 -4.79 2.11 8.49
C TRP A 65 -5.78 1.49 7.51
N MET A 66 -6.23 0.27 7.79
CA MET A 66 -7.23 -0.39 6.93
C MET A 66 -8.57 0.36 6.93
N GLN A 67 -9.00 0.92 8.06
CA GLN A 67 -10.21 1.75 8.15
C GLN A 67 -10.09 3.07 7.37
N SER A 68 -8.89 3.62 7.23
CA SER A 68 -8.67 4.80 6.39
C SER A 68 -8.85 4.54 4.90
N LEU A 69 -8.64 3.29 4.47
CA LEU A 69 -8.82 2.84 3.09
C LEU A 69 -10.23 2.28 2.83
N PHE A 70 -10.77 1.60 3.82
CA PHE A 70 -12.07 0.92 3.77
C PHE A 70 -12.85 1.25 5.05
N PRO A 71 -13.70 2.29 5.03
CA PRO A 71 -14.47 2.68 6.21
C PRO A 71 -15.26 1.52 6.81
N ASP A 72 -15.39 1.48 8.13
CA ASP A 72 -16.17 0.50 8.91
C ASP A 72 -15.68 -0.96 8.82
N ILE A 73 -14.50 -1.20 8.25
CA ILE A 73 -13.92 -2.55 8.22
C ILE A 73 -13.34 -2.94 9.58
N VAL A 74 -13.57 -4.16 10.01
CA VAL A 74 -12.88 -4.80 11.15
C VAL A 74 -12.23 -6.08 10.68
N ILE A 75 -10.94 -6.23 10.99
CA ILE A 75 -10.13 -7.37 10.56
C ILE A 75 -9.81 -8.21 11.78
N GLN A 76 -10.06 -9.50 11.67
CA GLN A 76 -9.71 -10.50 12.66
C GLN A 76 -8.92 -11.62 12.00
N SER A 77 -8.02 -12.23 12.74
CA SER A 77 -7.28 -13.39 12.28
C SER A 77 -7.28 -14.47 13.33
N GLU A 78 -7.44 -15.71 12.88
CA GLU A 78 -7.45 -16.89 13.74
C GLU A 78 -6.41 -17.90 13.26
N LEU A 79 -5.60 -18.40 14.22
CA LEU A 79 -4.70 -19.52 14.00
C LEU A 79 -5.41 -20.83 14.34
N ASN A 80 -5.28 -21.80 13.47
CA ASN A 80 -5.68 -23.18 13.75
C ASN A 80 -4.43 -24.09 13.78
N PRO A 81 -3.88 -24.35 14.98
CA PRO A 81 -2.68 -25.17 15.12
C PRO A 81 -2.87 -26.62 14.64
N LYS A 82 -4.09 -27.15 14.69
CA LYS A 82 -4.39 -28.54 14.28
C LYS A 82 -4.29 -28.72 12.76
N SER A 83 -4.73 -27.73 12.01
CA SER A 83 -4.65 -27.74 10.53
C SER A 83 -3.42 -26.99 9.97
N LEU A 84 -2.55 -26.46 10.85
CA LEU A 84 -1.39 -25.64 10.50
C LEU A 84 -1.78 -24.50 9.51
N SER A 85 -2.88 -23.81 9.80
CA SER A 85 -3.41 -22.76 8.94
C SER A 85 -3.86 -21.54 9.75
N ALA A 86 -3.98 -20.41 9.06
CA ALA A 86 -4.54 -19.18 9.58
C ALA A 86 -5.63 -18.66 8.63
N GLN A 87 -6.63 -17.97 9.17
CA GLN A 87 -7.76 -17.43 8.42
C GLN A 87 -7.93 -15.95 8.76
N ILE A 88 -8.35 -15.17 7.76
CA ILE A 88 -8.73 -13.76 7.94
C ILE A 88 -10.25 -13.65 7.83
N TYR A 89 -10.84 -13.07 8.86
CA TYR A 89 -12.24 -12.71 8.90
C TYR A 89 -12.39 -11.19 8.82
N ILE A 90 -13.38 -10.78 8.08
CA ILE A 90 -13.73 -9.39 7.87
C ILE A 90 -15.15 -9.16 8.36
N THR A 91 -15.32 -8.17 9.23
CA THR A 91 -16.63 -7.65 9.61
C THR A 91 -16.80 -6.27 8.98
N HIS A 92 -17.96 -6.01 8.41
CA HIS A 92 -18.32 -4.73 7.82
C HIS A 92 -19.81 -4.47 8.06
N ASN A 93 -20.24 -3.22 7.97
CA ASN A 93 -21.67 -2.88 8.05
C ASN A 93 -22.53 -3.67 7.03
N TYR A 94 -21.99 -3.96 5.85
CA TYR A 94 -22.66 -4.80 4.81
C TYR A 94 -22.86 -6.25 5.22
N THR A 95 -22.07 -6.76 6.18
CA THR A 95 -22.21 -8.15 6.67
C THR A 95 -23.17 -8.23 7.86
N SER A 96 -23.91 -7.16 8.15
CA SER A 96 -24.79 -7.05 9.34
C SER A 96 -24.01 -7.31 10.65
N GLY A 97 -22.72 -6.99 10.68
CA GLY A 97 -21.84 -7.21 11.81
C GLY A 97 -21.36 -8.66 12.00
N ALA A 98 -21.73 -9.57 11.10
CA ALA A 98 -21.23 -10.95 11.15
C ALA A 98 -19.84 -11.05 10.49
N PRO A 99 -18.86 -11.77 11.10
CA PRO A 99 -17.59 -12.06 10.47
C PRO A 99 -17.76 -12.94 9.23
N VAL A 100 -17.16 -12.55 8.12
CA VAL A 100 -17.11 -13.35 6.89
C VAL A 100 -15.68 -13.60 6.49
N LEU A 101 -15.40 -14.68 5.79
CA LEU A 101 -14.07 -14.95 5.26
C LEU A 101 -13.65 -13.88 4.25
N SER A 102 -12.35 -13.61 4.15
CA SER A 102 -11.78 -12.66 3.20
C SER A 102 -12.17 -12.93 1.74
N THR A 103 -12.55 -14.17 1.40
CA THR A 103 -13.08 -14.56 0.09
C THR A 103 -14.43 -13.94 -0.26
N ASN A 104 -15.15 -13.44 0.73
CA ASN A 104 -16.48 -12.86 0.56
C ASN A 104 -16.47 -11.32 0.54
N VAL A 105 -15.27 -10.72 0.46
CA VAL A 105 -15.08 -9.26 0.35
C VAL A 105 -14.28 -8.93 -0.90
N GLY A 106 -14.25 -7.64 -1.25
CA GLY A 106 -13.51 -7.17 -2.43
C GLY A 106 -12.00 -7.45 -2.35
N PHE A 107 -11.39 -7.71 -3.51
CA PHE A 107 -9.96 -8.03 -3.65
C PHE A 107 -9.03 -6.98 -3.02
N GLY A 108 -9.40 -5.69 -3.05
CA GLY A 108 -8.58 -4.60 -2.54
C GLY A 108 -8.15 -4.80 -1.08
N VAL A 109 -9.03 -5.32 -0.23
CA VAL A 109 -8.71 -5.61 1.18
C VAL A 109 -7.56 -6.61 1.29
N SER A 110 -7.67 -7.73 0.59
CA SER A 110 -6.66 -8.81 0.63
C SER A 110 -5.34 -8.40 -0.03
N TYR A 111 -5.38 -7.49 -1.01
CA TYR A 111 -4.20 -7.02 -1.71
C TYR A 111 -3.42 -5.95 -0.92
N VAL A 112 -4.09 -5.08 -0.18
CA VAL A 112 -3.42 -4.00 0.54
C VAL A 112 -2.98 -4.39 1.95
N LEU A 113 -3.73 -5.27 2.62
CA LEU A 113 -3.46 -5.67 4.00
C LEU A 113 -2.02 -6.18 4.21
N PRO A 114 -1.45 -7.05 3.35
CA PRO A 114 -0.05 -7.46 3.49
C PRO A 114 0.95 -6.31 3.37
N ILE A 115 0.65 -5.27 2.57
CA ILE A 115 1.50 -4.07 2.45
C ILE A 115 1.49 -3.31 3.78
N ILE A 116 0.30 -3.09 4.35
CA ILE A 116 0.14 -2.41 5.65
C ILE A 116 0.90 -3.19 6.73
N VAL A 117 0.67 -4.49 6.85
CA VAL A 117 1.32 -5.32 7.87
C VAL A 117 2.84 -5.29 7.70
N THR A 118 3.35 -5.45 6.47
CA THR A 118 4.80 -5.40 6.19
C THR A 118 5.42 -4.07 6.64
N GLY A 119 4.81 -2.94 6.28
CA GLY A 119 5.37 -1.63 6.64
C GLY A 119 5.31 -1.36 8.14
N LEU A 120 4.33 -1.91 8.88
CA LEU A 120 4.25 -1.76 10.33
C LEU A 120 5.34 -2.56 11.07
N ILE A 121 5.70 -3.76 10.58
CA ILE A 121 6.71 -4.63 11.20
C ILE A 121 8.12 -4.45 10.62
N ALA A 122 8.30 -3.69 9.55
CA ALA A 122 9.58 -3.49 8.91
C ALA A 122 10.59 -2.88 9.90
N GLU A 123 11.80 -3.42 9.95
CA GLU A 123 12.89 -2.87 10.76
C GLU A 123 13.41 -1.57 10.13
N LYS A 124 13.89 -0.67 10.97
CA LYS A 124 14.59 0.53 10.48
C LYS A 124 15.83 0.12 9.66
N GLU A 125 16.12 0.87 8.60
CA GLU A 125 17.22 0.61 7.66
C GLU A 125 17.03 -0.67 6.79
N SER A 126 15.87 -1.34 6.90
CA SER A 126 15.50 -2.40 5.97
C SER A 126 15.00 -1.86 4.63
N ILE A 127 14.95 -2.72 3.62
CA ILE A 127 14.43 -2.39 2.29
C ILE A 127 13.06 -3.07 2.13
N MET A 128 12.04 -2.28 1.79
CA MET A 128 10.70 -2.73 1.45
C MET A 128 10.45 -2.47 -0.04
N ILE A 129 10.25 -3.52 -0.82
CA ILE A 129 9.93 -3.43 -2.25
C ILE A 129 8.45 -3.76 -2.41
N VAL A 130 7.71 -2.90 -3.12
CA VAL A 130 6.27 -3.06 -3.37
C VAL A 130 5.97 -2.81 -4.83
N GLU A 131 5.40 -3.80 -5.49
CA GLU A 131 4.91 -3.71 -6.87
C GLU A 131 3.40 -3.47 -6.86
N ASN A 132 2.92 -2.55 -7.70
CA ASN A 132 1.51 -2.20 -7.88
C ASN A 132 0.71 -2.06 -6.56
N PRO A 133 1.11 -1.18 -5.63
CA PRO A 133 0.37 -0.99 -4.37
C PRO A 133 -1.08 -0.55 -4.59
N GLU A 134 -1.36 0.06 -5.72
CA GLU A 134 -2.68 0.55 -6.13
C GLU A 134 -3.64 -0.53 -6.62
N ALA A 135 -3.17 -1.76 -6.85
CA ALA A 135 -3.97 -2.82 -7.45
C ALA A 135 -5.29 -3.07 -6.68
N HIS A 136 -6.40 -3.07 -7.42
CA HIS A 136 -7.77 -3.26 -6.91
C HIS A 136 -8.26 -2.19 -5.91
N LEU A 137 -7.59 -1.02 -5.82
CA LEU A 137 -7.99 0.08 -4.96
C LEU A 137 -8.74 1.17 -5.72
N HIS A 138 -9.73 1.75 -5.05
CA HIS A 138 -10.36 2.99 -5.50
C HIS A 138 -9.32 4.15 -5.50
N PRO A 139 -9.41 5.14 -6.40
CA PRO A 139 -8.46 6.26 -6.48
C PRO A 139 -8.11 6.91 -5.14
N SER A 140 -9.10 7.15 -4.28
CA SER A 140 -8.85 7.71 -2.94
C SER A 140 -7.97 6.81 -2.06
N ALA A 141 -8.18 5.49 -2.12
CA ALA A 141 -7.37 4.54 -1.38
C ALA A 141 -5.95 4.39 -1.96
N GLN A 142 -5.77 4.62 -3.28
CA GLN A 142 -4.44 4.68 -3.91
C GLN A 142 -3.61 5.86 -3.35
N THR A 143 -4.24 7.02 -3.15
CA THR A 143 -3.60 8.15 -2.48
C THR A 143 -3.24 7.82 -1.02
N SER A 144 -4.16 7.20 -0.28
CA SER A 144 -3.94 6.84 1.13
C SER A 144 -2.82 5.82 1.33
N ILE A 145 -2.68 4.82 0.44
CA ILE A 145 -1.59 3.85 0.53
C ILE A 145 -0.23 4.50 0.23
N ALA A 146 -0.19 5.51 -0.66
CA ALA A 146 1.02 6.29 -0.90
C ALA A 146 1.42 7.09 0.35
N GLU A 147 0.48 7.76 1.02
CA GLU A 147 0.74 8.46 2.29
C GLU A 147 1.22 7.50 3.39
N TYR A 148 0.68 6.27 3.44
CA TYR A 148 1.15 5.24 4.35
C TYR A 148 2.61 4.88 4.09
N LEU A 149 2.97 4.57 2.83
CA LEU A 149 4.34 4.20 2.47
C LEU A 149 5.31 5.37 2.67
N ALA A 150 4.87 6.62 2.51
CA ALA A 150 5.64 7.81 2.87
C ALA A 150 5.96 7.85 4.37
N LYS A 151 5.01 7.50 5.25
CA LYS A 151 5.26 7.39 6.70
C LYS A 151 6.22 6.25 7.04
N VAL A 152 6.14 5.12 6.34
CA VAL A 152 7.09 4.01 6.49
C VAL A 152 8.51 4.46 6.12
N ALA A 153 8.66 5.19 5.01
CA ALA A 153 9.93 5.75 4.57
C ALA A 153 10.47 6.79 5.58
N GLN A 154 9.61 7.68 6.10
CA GLN A 154 9.99 8.67 7.12
C GLN A 154 10.49 8.02 8.42
N ALA A 155 10.03 6.82 8.73
CA ALA A 155 10.49 6.04 9.89
C ALA A 155 11.84 5.33 9.64
N GLY A 156 12.47 5.55 8.47
CA GLY A 156 13.81 5.05 8.16
C GLY A 156 13.84 3.69 7.47
N VAL A 157 12.75 3.28 6.81
CA VAL A 157 12.73 2.13 5.90
C VAL A 157 12.98 2.62 4.47
N TYR A 158 13.85 1.97 3.73
CA TYR A 158 14.04 2.24 2.31
C TYR A 158 12.89 1.61 1.52
N VAL A 159 11.98 2.44 0.98
CA VAL A 159 10.79 1.99 0.26
C VAL A 159 11.01 2.16 -1.24
N ILE A 160 10.94 1.07 -1.98
CA ILE A 160 11.01 1.02 -3.45
C ILE A 160 9.64 0.60 -3.96
N VAL A 161 9.02 1.45 -4.79
CA VAL A 161 7.68 1.21 -5.32
C VAL A 161 7.72 1.21 -6.85
N GLU A 162 7.11 0.20 -7.44
CA GLU A 162 6.72 0.21 -8.85
C GLU A 162 5.22 0.48 -8.92
N THR A 163 4.82 1.48 -9.71
CA THR A 163 3.42 1.90 -9.81
C THR A 163 3.06 2.44 -11.19
N HIS A 164 1.80 2.23 -11.57
CA HIS A 164 1.17 2.81 -12.76
C HIS A 164 0.07 3.81 -12.40
N SER A 165 0.02 4.30 -11.16
CA SER A 165 -1.03 5.19 -10.64
C SER A 165 -0.54 6.62 -10.48
N ASP A 166 -1.19 7.55 -11.15
CA ASP A 166 -1.04 9.00 -10.90
C ASP A 166 -1.55 9.38 -9.51
N HIS A 167 -2.59 8.72 -9.00
CA HIS A 167 -3.10 8.93 -7.65
C HIS A 167 -2.07 8.55 -6.58
N PHE A 168 -1.25 7.51 -6.85
CA PHE A 168 -0.15 7.16 -5.96
C PHE A 168 0.91 8.28 -5.94
N ILE A 169 1.31 8.79 -7.10
CA ILE A 169 2.27 9.91 -7.19
C ILE A 169 1.70 11.16 -6.50
N ASN A 170 0.42 11.46 -6.71
CA ASN A 170 -0.26 12.57 -6.01
C ASN A 170 -0.20 12.40 -4.49
N GLY A 171 -0.36 11.19 -3.98
CA GLY A 171 -0.24 10.88 -2.54
C GLY A 171 1.17 11.17 -1.99
N ILE A 172 2.22 10.85 -2.76
CA ILE A 172 3.60 11.20 -2.39
C ILE A 172 3.79 12.73 -2.40
N GLN A 173 3.28 13.43 -3.43
CA GLN A 173 3.33 14.90 -3.47
C GLN A 173 2.60 15.53 -2.26
N LEU A 174 1.43 14.99 -1.87
CA LEU A 174 0.71 15.44 -0.68
C LEU A 174 1.51 15.20 0.61
N ALA A 175 2.21 14.07 0.72
CA ALA A 175 3.07 13.80 1.87
C ALA A 175 4.25 14.79 1.95
N VAL A 176 4.86 15.16 0.82
CA VAL A 176 5.95 16.16 0.76
C VAL A 176 5.41 17.56 1.06
N ALA A 177 4.34 18.00 0.41
CA ALA A 177 3.73 19.31 0.64
C ALA A 177 3.28 19.47 2.10
N GLY A 178 2.74 18.40 2.69
CA GLY A 178 2.33 18.35 4.10
C GLY A 178 3.49 18.20 5.09
N LYS A 179 4.75 18.24 4.64
CA LYS A 179 5.97 18.09 5.47
C LYS A 179 6.03 16.75 6.24
N LYS A 180 5.31 15.73 5.75
CA LYS A 180 5.31 14.36 6.30
C LYS A 180 6.46 13.52 5.72
N LEU A 181 7.07 13.98 4.62
CA LEU A 181 8.24 13.36 3.99
C LEU A 181 9.13 14.47 3.40
N SER A 182 10.45 14.35 3.53
CA SER A 182 11.36 15.29 2.89
C SER A 182 11.39 15.07 1.38
N ASN A 183 11.36 16.14 0.60
CA ASN A 183 11.53 16.09 -0.86
C ASN A 183 12.85 15.42 -1.28
N ASP A 184 13.94 15.66 -0.53
CA ASP A 184 15.25 15.07 -0.79
C ASP A 184 15.30 13.55 -0.57
N SER A 185 14.27 12.99 0.09
CA SER A 185 14.12 11.56 0.33
C SER A 185 13.33 10.84 -0.77
N VAL A 186 12.92 11.55 -1.84
CA VAL A 186 12.07 11.01 -2.90
C VAL A 186 12.73 11.18 -4.26
N VAL A 187 12.80 10.11 -5.02
CA VAL A 187 13.12 10.14 -6.44
C VAL A 187 12.12 9.30 -7.21
N ILE A 188 11.62 9.83 -8.33
CA ILE A 188 10.74 9.12 -9.24
C ILE A 188 11.55 8.79 -10.49
N ASN A 189 11.72 7.50 -10.77
CA ASN A 189 12.39 7.03 -11.96
C ASN A 189 11.34 6.65 -13.01
N TYR A 190 11.14 7.50 -13.99
CA TYR A 190 10.26 7.24 -15.13
C TYR A 190 11.01 6.40 -16.16
N VAL A 191 10.49 5.21 -16.44
CA VAL A 191 11.06 4.27 -17.42
C VAL A 191 10.24 4.36 -18.71
N ASN A 192 10.86 4.89 -19.78
CA ASN A 192 10.23 5.00 -21.08
C ASN A 192 10.73 3.88 -22.01
N GLN A 193 9.80 3.20 -22.69
CA GLN A 193 10.12 2.11 -23.64
C GLN A 193 10.56 2.58 -25.02
N MET A 194 10.47 3.87 -25.34
CA MET A 194 10.55 4.37 -26.72
C MET A 194 11.78 5.22 -26.98
N GLY A 195 12.96 4.68 -26.77
CA GLY A 195 14.15 5.22 -27.45
C GLY A 195 14.26 4.69 -28.89
N LYS A 196 14.80 5.47 -29.83
CA LYS A 196 15.15 5.04 -31.19
C LYS A 196 16.09 3.80 -31.20
N THR A 197 16.62 3.43 -30.06
CA THR A 197 17.59 2.36 -29.82
C THR A 197 16.98 1.06 -29.30
N HIS A 198 15.65 0.98 -29.13
CA HIS A 198 14.93 -0.14 -28.48
C HIS A 198 15.43 -0.46 -27.04
N ARG A 199 16.10 0.46 -26.39
CA ARG A 199 16.53 0.34 -24.99
C ARG A 199 15.65 1.24 -24.13
N PRO A 200 15.25 0.79 -22.94
CA PRO A 200 14.52 1.66 -22.00
C PRO A 200 15.41 2.84 -21.58
N GLU A 201 14.84 4.03 -21.57
CA GLU A 201 15.47 5.23 -21.04
C GLU A 201 14.88 5.51 -19.67
N ILE A 202 15.75 5.80 -18.70
CA ILE A 202 15.34 6.15 -17.34
C ILE A 202 15.53 7.65 -17.15
N LYS A 203 14.45 8.34 -16.75
CA LYS A 203 14.48 9.72 -16.34
C LYS A 203 14.20 9.84 -14.85
N SER A 204 15.12 10.45 -14.11
CA SER A 204 14.93 10.75 -12.69
C SER A 204 14.25 12.09 -12.52
N ILE A 205 13.09 12.10 -11.90
CA ILE A 205 12.25 13.26 -11.59
C ILE A 205 12.32 13.49 -10.09
N TYR A 206 12.59 14.73 -9.68
CA TYR A 206 12.72 15.14 -8.29
C TYR A 206 11.54 16.02 -7.88
N LEU A 207 11.30 16.12 -6.58
CA LEU A 207 10.30 17.00 -6.01
C LEU A 207 10.99 18.25 -5.42
N SER A 208 10.39 19.42 -5.66
CA SER A 208 10.75 20.63 -4.93
C SER A 208 10.22 20.58 -3.48
N ASP A 209 10.62 21.54 -2.66
CA ASP A 209 10.09 21.74 -1.30
C ASP A 209 8.58 22.03 -1.26
N LYS A 210 8.02 22.47 -2.41
CA LYS A 210 6.58 22.66 -2.63
C LYS A 210 5.89 21.45 -3.27
N ALA A 211 6.60 20.31 -3.39
CA ALA A 211 6.16 19.10 -4.04
C ALA A 211 5.88 19.23 -5.55
N GLU A 212 6.49 20.22 -6.21
CA GLU A 212 6.44 20.35 -7.66
C GLU A 212 7.44 19.37 -8.29
N LEU A 213 7.02 18.69 -9.37
CA LEU A 213 7.91 17.82 -10.14
C LEU A 213 8.92 18.64 -10.94
N SER A 214 10.18 18.21 -10.95
CA SER A 214 11.26 18.89 -11.70
C SER A 214 11.03 18.89 -13.20
N GLU A 215 10.33 17.89 -13.73
CA GLU A 215 9.88 17.80 -15.12
C GLU A 215 8.64 16.92 -15.23
N TRP A 216 7.91 17.07 -16.33
CA TRP A 216 6.75 16.27 -16.67
C TRP A 216 6.96 15.64 -18.05
N PRO A 217 7.55 14.42 -18.13
CA PRO A 217 7.79 13.77 -19.41
C PRO A 217 6.51 13.50 -20.19
N ASP A 218 6.56 13.53 -21.52
CA ASP A 218 5.42 13.13 -22.33
C ASP A 218 5.10 11.64 -22.08
N GLY A 219 3.81 11.36 -21.94
CA GLY A 219 3.32 10.04 -21.54
C GLY A 219 3.31 9.79 -20.02
N PHE A 220 3.89 10.67 -19.21
CA PHE A 220 3.86 10.57 -17.76
C PHE A 220 2.51 11.08 -17.22
N PHE A 221 1.56 10.18 -16.98
CA PHE A 221 0.23 10.45 -16.38
C PHE A 221 -0.56 11.63 -17.01
N ASN A 222 -0.36 11.92 -18.29
CA ASN A 222 -1.07 13.01 -18.98
C ASN A 222 -2.22 12.50 -19.89
N GLN A 223 -2.55 11.21 -19.83
CA GLN A 223 -3.57 10.61 -20.68
C GLN A 223 -4.96 11.23 -20.44
N THR A 224 -5.34 11.43 -19.19
CA THR A 224 -6.61 12.05 -18.82
C THR A 224 -6.76 13.44 -19.46
N GLN A 225 -5.70 14.26 -19.44
CA GLN A 225 -5.70 15.59 -20.06
C GLN A 225 -5.84 15.50 -21.59
N LYS A 226 -5.15 14.55 -22.23
CA LYS A 226 -5.26 14.28 -23.68
C LYS A 226 -6.68 13.85 -24.06
N ASP A 227 -7.29 12.98 -23.25
CA ASP A 227 -8.64 12.49 -23.48
C ASP A 227 -9.69 13.61 -23.31
N PHE A 228 -9.56 14.45 -22.29
CA PHE A 228 -10.44 15.63 -22.14
C PHE A 228 -10.29 16.62 -23.30
N ALA A 229 -9.09 16.91 -23.76
CA ALA A 229 -8.87 17.75 -24.92
C ALA A 229 -9.52 17.17 -26.18
N ARG A 230 -9.40 15.86 -26.40
CA ARG A 230 -10.06 15.15 -27.49
C ARG A 230 -11.58 15.20 -27.38
N LEU A 231 -12.14 14.92 -26.20
CA LEU A 231 -13.58 15.01 -25.96
C LEU A 231 -14.12 16.42 -26.22
N PHE A 232 -13.42 17.45 -25.77
CA PHE A 232 -13.80 18.83 -25.99
C PHE A 232 -13.85 19.15 -27.51
N ASN A 233 -12.84 18.75 -28.28
CA ASN A 233 -12.79 18.96 -29.74
C ASN A 233 -13.93 18.21 -30.45
N LEU A 234 -14.25 16.98 -30.07
CA LEU A 234 -15.36 16.22 -30.65
C LEU A 234 -16.73 16.89 -30.40
N ARG A 235 -16.94 17.39 -29.16
CA ARG A 235 -18.20 18.09 -28.80
C ARG A 235 -18.37 19.44 -29.53
N ARG A 236 -17.28 20.09 -29.92
CA ARG A 236 -17.32 21.36 -30.62
C ARG A 236 -17.57 21.20 -32.12
N ASN A 237 -17.17 20.06 -32.69
CA ASN A 237 -17.23 19.81 -34.15
C ASN A 237 -18.40 18.84 -34.54
N GLY A 238 -19.21 18.38 -33.61
CA GLY A 238 -20.46 17.65 -33.83
C GLY A 238 -21.68 18.47 -33.45
#